data_47cf590ea58a90a74aec0588025616ae
#
_entry.id   47cf590ea58a90a74aec0588025616ae
#
_cell.length_a   1.000
_cell.length_b   1.000
_cell.length_c   1.000
_cell.angle_alpha   90.00
_cell.angle_beta   90.00
_cell.angle_gamma   90.00
#
_symmetry.space_group_name_H-M   'P 1'
#
loop_
_entity.id
_entity.type
_entity.pdbx_description
1 polymer ?
#
loop_
_entity_poly.entity_id
_entity_poly.type
_entity_poly.pdbx_seq_one_letter_code
_entity_poly.pdbx_strand_id
1 'polypeptide(L)' 'MMIKEIKIEGMHCPNCVAAVKRELEALEGVTKVDVSLEEAKAIVEVENVADETLQEAIEDIGFDVVEIK' A
#
# COMPACT_ATOMS: atom_id res chain seq x y z
N MET A 1 13.76 1.69 -10.47
CA MET A 1 12.34 1.78 -10.05
C MET A 1 11.71 0.40 -10.10
N MET A 2 11.01 0.04 -9.06
CA MET A 2 10.32 -1.25 -8.99
C MET A 2 8.84 -1.02 -8.76
N ILE A 3 8.03 -1.87 -9.37
CA ILE A 3 6.58 -1.84 -9.17
C ILE A 3 6.23 -3.01 -8.26
N LYS A 4 5.54 -2.72 -7.17
CA LYS A 4 5.10 -3.73 -6.21
C LYS A 4 3.58 -3.76 -6.16
N GLU A 5 3.04 -4.96 -6.08
CA GLU A 5 1.60 -5.16 -5.90
C GLU A 5 1.37 -5.71 -4.50
N ILE A 6 0.57 -4.99 -3.73
CA ILE A 6 0.31 -5.33 -2.32
C ILE A 6 -1.15 -5.72 -2.19
N LYS A 7 -1.42 -6.95 -1.76
CA LYS A 7 -2.76 -7.39 -1.44
C LYS A 7 -3.07 -7.05 0.01
N ILE A 8 -4.17 -6.36 0.23
CA ILE A 8 -4.54 -5.81 1.52
C ILE A 8 -5.92 -6.32 1.92
N GLU A 9 -6.05 -6.75 3.18
CA GLU A 9 -7.34 -7.10 3.76
C GLU A 9 -7.79 -6.01 4.73
N GLY A 10 -9.10 -5.83 4.81
CA GLY A 10 -9.71 -4.87 5.74
C GLY A 10 -10.17 -3.58 5.10
N MET A 11 -9.94 -3.40 3.82
CA MET A 11 -10.46 -2.22 3.12
C MET A 11 -11.91 -2.46 2.72
N HIS A 12 -12.83 -1.71 3.35
CA HIS A 12 -14.26 -1.89 3.13
C HIS A 12 -14.97 -0.63 2.61
N CYS A 13 -14.26 0.48 2.52
CA CYS A 13 -14.85 1.74 2.11
C CYS A 13 -13.83 2.64 1.42
N PRO A 14 -14.29 3.67 0.67
CA PRO A 14 -13.37 4.59 0.01
C PRO A 14 -12.42 5.33 0.97
N ASN A 15 -12.87 5.58 2.20
CA ASN A 15 -12.02 6.21 3.19
C ASN A 15 -10.81 5.35 3.55
N CYS A 16 -11.01 4.04 3.57
CA CYS A 16 -9.92 3.09 3.82
C CYS A 16 -8.89 3.16 2.70
N VAL A 17 -9.36 3.20 1.46
CA VAL A 17 -8.49 3.33 0.28
C VAL A 17 -7.68 4.63 0.36
N ALA A 18 -8.34 5.73 0.69
CA ALA A 18 -7.67 7.03 0.81
C ALA A 18 -6.60 7.01 1.91
N ALA A 19 -6.88 6.35 3.03
CA ALA A 19 -5.93 6.24 4.12
C ALA A 19 -4.69 5.44 3.71
N VAL A 20 -4.89 4.31 3.04
CA VAL A 20 -3.78 3.49 2.54
C VAL A 20 -2.93 4.28 1.56
N LYS A 21 -3.57 4.94 0.61
CA LYS A 21 -2.87 5.74 -0.39
C LYS A 21 -2.04 6.83 0.26
N ARG A 22 -2.63 7.57 1.19
CA ARG A 22 -1.94 8.65 1.89
C ARG A 22 -0.72 8.14 2.64
N GLU A 23 -0.88 7.02 3.34
CA GLU A 23 0.19 6.44 4.13
C GLU A 23 1.35 5.98 3.26
N LEU A 24 1.05 5.35 2.14
CA LEU A 24 2.07 4.89 1.21
C LEU A 24 2.77 6.06 0.52
N GLU A 25 2.02 7.08 0.14
CA GLU A 25 2.61 8.27 -0.48
C GLU A 25 3.54 9.04 0.46
N ALA A 26 3.32 8.92 1.75
CA ALA A 26 4.16 9.57 2.75
C ALA A 26 5.52 8.89 2.93
N LEU A 27 5.68 7.69 2.42
CA LEU A 27 6.95 6.96 2.54
C LEU A 27 7.99 7.51 1.57
N GLU A 28 9.20 7.66 2.08
CA GLU A 28 10.32 8.05 1.25
C GLU A 28 10.65 6.94 0.28
N GLY A 29 10.86 7.29 -0.98
CA GLY A 29 11.16 6.32 -2.03
C GLY A 29 9.94 5.82 -2.79
N VAL A 30 8.73 6.15 -2.34
CA VAL A 30 7.51 5.83 -3.07
C VAL A 30 7.19 6.98 -4.00
N THR A 31 7.15 6.70 -5.30
CA THR A 31 6.95 7.72 -6.33
C THR A 31 5.52 7.74 -6.87
N LYS A 32 4.82 6.61 -6.80
CA LYS A 32 3.46 6.54 -7.28
C LYS A 32 2.69 5.48 -6.49
N VAL A 33 1.43 5.77 -6.21
CA VAL A 33 0.54 4.83 -5.51
C VAL A 33 -0.80 4.79 -6.22
N ASP A 34 -1.29 3.58 -6.46
CA ASP A 34 -2.61 3.35 -7.03
C ASP A 34 -3.28 2.27 -6.20
N VAL A 35 -4.41 2.58 -5.58
CA VAL A 35 -5.12 1.66 -4.69
C VAL A 35 -6.48 1.34 -5.28
N SER A 36 -6.81 0.04 -5.31
CA SER A 36 -8.11 -0.43 -5.78
C SER A 36 -8.88 -1.08 -4.65
N LEU A 37 -10.05 -0.53 -4.34
CA LEU A 37 -10.96 -1.10 -3.35
C LEU A 37 -11.57 -2.40 -3.89
N GLU A 38 -11.94 -2.39 -5.14
CA GLU A 38 -12.60 -3.53 -5.78
C GLU A 38 -11.70 -4.77 -5.79
N GLU A 39 -10.42 -4.57 -6.04
CA GLU A 39 -9.45 -5.66 -6.07
C GLU A 39 -8.74 -5.86 -4.72
N ALA A 40 -8.99 -4.98 -3.77
CA ALA A 40 -8.37 -4.99 -2.44
C ALA A 40 -6.85 -5.04 -2.50
N LYS A 41 -6.27 -4.21 -3.38
CA LYS A 41 -4.83 -4.16 -3.55
C LYS A 41 -4.32 -2.75 -3.84
N ALA A 42 -3.03 -2.56 -3.63
CA ALA A 42 -2.32 -1.33 -3.95
C ALA A 42 -1.17 -1.66 -4.89
N ILE A 43 -0.96 -0.81 -5.88
CA ILE A 43 0.19 -0.91 -6.78
C ILE A 43 1.03 0.32 -6.54
N VAL A 44 2.30 0.12 -6.21
CA VAL A 44 3.21 1.21 -5.88
C VAL A 44 4.45 1.15 -6.75
N GLU A 45 4.94 2.31 -7.15
CA GLU A 45 6.26 2.44 -7.75
C GLU A 45 7.21 2.93 -6.66
N VAL A 46 8.27 2.17 -6.45
CA VAL A 46 9.21 2.43 -5.36
C VAL A 46 10.63 2.41 -5.85
N GLU A 47 11.49 3.12 -5.11
CA GLU A 47 12.92 3.14 -5.36
C GLU A 47 13.63 2.98 -4.01
N ASN A 48 14.34 1.86 -3.85
CA ASN A 48 15.06 1.53 -2.62
C ASN A 48 14.16 1.42 -1.38
N VAL A 49 12.97 0.86 -1.55
CA VAL A 49 12.04 0.64 -0.45
C VAL A 49 11.86 -0.86 -0.24
N ALA A 50 12.04 -1.33 0.98
CA ALA A 50 11.86 -2.73 1.33
C ALA A 50 10.38 -3.07 1.44
N ASP A 51 10.02 -4.31 1.14
CA ASP A 51 8.65 -4.80 1.29
C ASP A 51 8.16 -4.63 2.72
N GLU A 52 9.03 -4.84 3.69
CA GLU A 52 8.70 -4.66 5.10
C GLU A 52 8.25 -3.25 5.44
N THR A 53 8.87 -2.26 4.80
CA THR A 53 8.49 -0.86 5.00
C THR A 53 7.07 -0.61 4.53
N LEU A 54 6.71 -1.17 3.38
CA LEU A 54 5.36 -1.07 2.84
C LEU A 54 4.36 -1.78 3.74
N GLN A 55 4.70 -2.96 4.20
CA GLN A 55 3.86 -3.75 5.08
C GLN A 55 3.60 -3.02 6.40
N GLU A 56 4.63 -2.49 7.02
CA GLU A 56 4.50 -1.77 8.29
C GLU A 56 3.62 -0.54 8.16
N ALA A 57 3.75 0.20 7.07
CA ALA A 57 2.94 1.40 6.85
C ALA A 57 1.46 1.06 6.79
N ILE A 58 1.12 -0.05 6.14
CA ILE A 58 -0.26 -0.47 6.01
C ILE A 58 -0.79 -1.04 7.32
N GLU A 59 0.02 -1.81 8.03
CA GLU A 59 -0.38 -2.39 9.31
C GLU A 59 -0.57 -1.33 10.39
N ASP A 60 0.22 -0.27 10.34
CA ASP A 60 0.12 0.83 11.31
C ASP A 60 -1.24 1.51 11.29
N ILE A 61 -1.92 1.49 10.17
CA ILE A 61 -3.26 2.11 10.06
C ILE A 61 -4.39 1.09 10.20
N GLY A 62 -4.07 -0.13 10.62
CA GLY A 62 -5.06 -1.13 11.00
C GLY A 62 -5.47 -2.11 9.92
N PHE A 63 -4.75 -2.17 8.81
CA PHE A 63 -5.03 -3.13 7.75
C PHE A 63 -4.01 -4.26 7.74
N ASP A 64 -4.37 -5.37 7.13
CA ASP A 64 -3.50 -6.53 7.03
C ASP A 64 -2.96 -6.67 5.61
N VAL A 65 -1.67 -6.93 5.50
CA VAL A 65 -1.03 -7.22 4.22
C VAL A 65 -1.03 -8.73 4.03
N VAL A 66 -1.67 -9.18 2.96
CA VAL A 66 -1.75 -10.60 2.64
C VAL A 66 -0.54 -11.05 1.85
N GLU A 67 -0.14 -10.25 0.87
CA GLU A 67 0.94 -10.62 -0.02
C GLU A 67 1.52 -9.37 -0.68
N ILE A 68 2.82 -9.39 -0.92
CA ILE A 68 3.50 -8.36 -1.73
C ILE A 68 4.22 -9.07 -2.86
N LYS A 69 3.96 -8.68 -4.08
CA LYS A 69 4.59 -9.24 -5.28
C LYS A 69 5.57 -8.29 -5.93
#